data_a932d005492c319526391a4106134772
#
_entry.id   a932d005492c319526391a4106134772
#
_cell.length_a   1.000
_cell.length_b   1.000
_cell.length_c   1.000
_cell.angle_alpha   90.00
_cell.angle_beta   90.00
_cell.angle_gamma   90.00
#
_symmetry.space_group_name_H-M   'P 1'
#
loop_
_entity.id
_entity.type
_entity.pdbx_description
1 polymer ?
#
loop_
_entity_poly.entity_id
_entity_poly.type
_entity_poly.pdbx_seq_one_letter_code
_entity_poly.pdbx_strand_id
1 'polypeptide(L)'
;GPLGELFDFAGEDDLFGCDNWEDAESSLQRDALHLALQKAGLHSTDIRYLFAGDLLGQSIATSFGLMQYERPLFGLYGACSTCGLSLTLASLAVSGSFADFAACVTSSHFASAEKEFRFPLGYGNQRPLSASWTVTGSGAFILANAPSGHDRAMITGLTPGKIVDYGLRDSM
;
A
#
# COMPACT_ATOMS: atom_id res chain seq x y z
N GLY A 1 -7.08 16.75 -6.05
CA GLY A 1 -6.89 16.41 -7.47
C GLY A 1 -8.18 15.87 -8.10
N PRO A 2 -8.21 15.58 -9.41
CA PRO A 2 -9.47 15.21 -10.12
C PRO A 2 -10.10 13.90 -9.63
N LEU A 3 -9.36 13.07 -8.92
CA LEU A 3 -9.85 11.81 -8.36
C LEU A 3 -10.19 11.91 -6.86
N GLY A 4 -10.10 13.11 -6.26
CA GLY A 4 -10.29 13.29 -4.83
C GLY A 4 -11.62 12.78 -4.29
N GLU A 5 -12.68 12.91 -5.08
CA GLU A 5 -14.02 12.46 -4.70
C GLU A 5 -14.21 10.92 -4.74
N LEU A 6 -13.23 10.20 -5.32
CA LEU A 6 -13.26 8.73 -5.40
C LEU A 6 -12.57 8.06 -4.23
N PHE A 7 -11.84 8.80 -3.40
CA PHE A 7 -11.22 8.26 -2.21
C PHE A 7 -12.24 8.13 -1.06
N ASP A 8 -12.09 7.12 -0.27
CA ASP A 8 -12.91 6.93 0.94
C ASP A 8 -12.69 8.03 1.98
N PHE A 9 -11.48 8.57 2.01
CA PHE A 9 -11.09 9.67 2.88
C PHE A 9 -10.04 10.55 2.17
N ALA A 10 -10.17 11.86 2.32
CA ALA A 10 -9.19 12.84 1.88
C ALA A 10 -8.92 13.81 3.03
N GLY A 11 -7.69 13.84 3.54
CA GLY A 11 -7.27 14.75 4.60
C GLY A 11 -7.12 16.19 4.10
N GLU A 12 -7.31 17.13 4.98
CA GLU A 12 -7.15 18.58 4.70
C GLU A 12 -5.67 18.99 4.76
N ASP A 13 -4.87 18.29 5.55
CA ASP A 13 -3.43 18.54 5.71
C ASP A 13 -2.64 17.23 5.50
N ASP A 14 -1.33 17.36 5.41
CA ASP A 14 -0.42 16.25 5.12
C ASP A 14 0.18 15.60 6.38
N LEU A 15 -0.12 16.12 7.56
CA LEU A 15 0.25 15.52 8.84
C LEU A 15 -0.84 14.59 9.41
N PHE A 16 -2.08 14.71 8.92
CA PHE A 16 -3.21 13.89 9.39
C PHE A 16 -3.38 13.93 10.91
N GLY A 17 -3.06 15.07 11.53
CA GLY A 17 -3.13 15.27 12.97
C GLY A 17 -1.97 14.66 13.76
N CYS A 18 -0.90 14.23 13.11
CA CYS A 18 0.31 13.69 13.73
C CYS A 18 1.39 14.78 13.88
N ASP A 19 2.41 14.50 14.71
CA ASP A 19 3.50 15.45 14.99
C ASP A 19 4.64 15.39 13.94
N ASN A 20 4.73 14.32 13.17
CA ASN A 20 5.77 14.12 12.15
C ASN A 20 5.24 13.30 10.95
N TRP A 21 6.02 13.27 9.88
CA TRP A 21 5.64 12.66 8.61
C TRP A 21 5.57 11.13 8.66
N GLU A 22 6.42 10.51 9.47
CA GLU A 22 6.48 9.07 9.65
C GLU A 22 5.25 8.56 10.40
N ASP A 23 4.81 9.27 11.43
CA ASP A 23 3.57 8.98 12.14
C ASP A 23 2.35 9.25 11.26
N ALA A 24 2.40 10.29 10.43
CA ALA A 24 1.35 10.57 9.45
C ALA A 24 1.18 9.41 8.47
N GLU A 25 2.28 8.87 7.93
CA GLU A 25 2.22 7.71 7.04
C GLU A 25 1.75 6.44 7.77
N SER A 26 2.16 6.25 9.02
CA SER A 26 1.67 5.16 9.87
C SER A 26 0.16 5.24 10.08
N SER A 27 -0.35 6.45 10.35
CA SER A 27 -1.79 6.67 10.53
C SER A 27 -2.58 6.37 9.27
N LEU A 28 -2.06 6.73 8.09
CA LEU A 28 -2.67 6.41 6.80
C LEU A 28 -2.86 4.91 6.61
N GLN A 29 -1.85 4.10 6.93
CA GLN A 29 -1.96 2.63 6.83
C GLN A 29 -2.98 2.07 7.81
N ARG A 30 -2.94 2.53 9.04
CA ARG A 30 -3.90 2.13 10.07
C ARG A 30 -5.33 2.41 9.64
N ASP A 31 -5.59 3.61 9.17
CA ASP A 31 -6.93 4.07 8.85
C ASP A 31 -7.44 3.40 7.55
N ALA A 32 -6.57 3.19 6.57
CA ALA A 32 -6.92 2.45 5.36
C ALA A 32 -7.32 1.00 5.67
N LEU A 33 -6.56 0.30 6.53
CA LEU A 33 -6.95 -1.06 6.93
C LEU A 33 -8.23 -1.07 7.74
N HIS A 34 -8.42 -0.11 8.64
CA HIS A 34 -9.67 0.02 9.41
C HIS A 34 -10.88 0.16 8.49
N LEU A 35 -10.81 1.06 7.51
CA LEU A 35 -11.88 1.25 6.53
C LEU A 35 -12.13 0.00 5.68
N ALA A 36 -11.07 -0.68 5.26
CA ALA A 36 -11.20 -1.92 4.48
C ALA A 36 -11.89 -3.02 5.29
N LEU A 37 -11.56 -3.17 6.56
CA LEU A 37 -12.23 -4.11 7.47
C LEU A 37 -13.71 -3.77 7.65
N GLN A 38 -14.03 -2.49 7.89
CA GLN A 38 -15.42 -2.04 7.99
C GLN A 38 -16.23 -2.35 6.73
N LYS A 39 -15.67 -2.04 5.55
CA LYS A 39 -16.32 -2.32 4.25
C LYS A 39 -16.51 -3.81 3.99
N ALA A 40 -15.61 -4.63 4.50
CA ALA A 40 -15.70 -6.10 4.40
C ALA A 40 -16.63 -6.71 5.43
N GLY A 41 -17.02 -5.98 6.48
CA GLY A 41 -17.80 -6.50 7.61
C GLY A 41 -17.01 -7.50 8.46
N LEU A 42 -15.69 -7.30 8.56
CA LEU A 42 -14.75 -8.17 9.24
C LEU A 42 -14.13 -7.49 10.46
N HIS A 43 -13.72 -8.30 11.44
CA HIS A 43 -12.87 -7.89 12.53
C HIS A 43 -11.38 -8.18 12.19
N SER A 44 -10.46 -7.50 12.85
CA SER A 44 -9.02 -7.75 12.66
C SER A 44 -8.65 -9.20 12.99
N THR A 45 -9.38 -9.83 13.91
CA THR A 45 -9.20 -11.24 14.29
C THR A 45 -9.49 -12.23 13.17
N ASP A 46 -10.28 -11.85 12.17
CA ASP A 46 -10.58 -12.69 11.02
C ASP A 46 -9.41 -12.74 10.02
N ILE A 47 -8.55 -11.72 10.07
CA ILE A 47 -7.38 -11.63 9.19
C ILE A 47 -6.27 -12.55 9.71
N ARG A 48 -5.84 -13.48 8.87
CA ARG A 48 -4.75 -14.40 9.21
C ARG A 48 -3.39 -13.76 9.05
N TYR A 49 -3.17 -13.02 7.94
CA TYR A 49 -1.89 -12.42 7.58
C TYR A 49 -2.08 -11.01 7.05
N LEU A 50 -1.10 -10.15 7.39
CA LEU A 50 -0.92 -8.83 6.78
C LEU A 50 0.26 -8.89 5.80
N PHE A 51 0.06 -8.43 4.58
CA PHE A 51 1.10 -8.22 3.57
C PHE A 51 1.17 -6.73 3.30
N ALA A 52 2.19 -6.06 3.84
CA ALA A 52 2.18 -4.61 3.83
C ALA A 52 3.57 -4.01 3.67
N GLY A 53 3.63 -2.77 3.20
CA GLY A 53 4.87 -2.06 3.06
C GLY A 53 4.68 -0.57 2.76
N ASP A 54 5.75 0.16 2.96
CA ASP A 54 5.90 1.57 2.69
C ASP A 54 7.23 1.85 1.97
N LEU A 55 7.61 3.10 1.83
CA LEU A 55 8.87 3.52 1.21
C LEU A 55 9.98 3.82 2.22
N LEU A 56 9.66 3.82 3.52
CA LEU A 56 10.63 4.09 4.57
C LEU A 56 11.54 2.87 4.81
N GLY A 57 12.76 3.14 5.21
CA GLY A 57 13.70 2.09 5.58
C GLY A 57 13.12 1.17 6.66
N GLN A 58 13.28 -0.14 6.46
CA GLN A 58 12.82 -1.18 7.38
C GLN A 58 11.29 -1.21 7.61
N SER A 59 10.50 -0.61 6.71
CA SER A 59 9.04 -0.56 6.82
C SER A 59 8.56 0.02 8.15
N ILE A 60 9.13 1.16 8.54
CA ILE A 60 8.83 1.80 9.83
C ILE A 60 7.36 2.19 9.91
N ALA A 61 6.84 2.89 8.89
CA ALA A 61 5.44 3.33 8.89
C ALA A 61 4.48 2.13 8.96
N THR A 62 4.77 1.07 8.23
CA THR A 62 4.00 -0.18 8.25
C THR A 62 4.00 -0.83 9.61
N SER A 63 5.17 -0.95 10.24
CA SER A 63 5.30 -1.61 11.53
C SER A 63 4.52 -0.90 12.62
N PHE A 64 4.67 0.42 12.73
CA PHE A 64 3.95 1.21 13.74
C PHE A 64 2.46 1.39 13.40
N GLY A 65 2.12 1.56 12.14
CA GLY A 65 0.73 1.74 11.71
C GLY A 65 -0.14 0.49 11.93
N LEU A 66 0.45 -0.70 11.75
CA LEU A 66 -0.30 -1.94 11.79
C LEU A 66 -0.15 -2.76 13.09
N MET A 67 0.77 -2.38 14.00
CA MET A 67 1.04 -3.12 15.23
C MET A 67 -0.20 -3.36 16.09
N GLN A 68 -1.12 -2.40 16.13
CA GLN A 68 -2.34 -2.51 16.94
C GLN A 68 -3.30 -3.63 16.51
N TYR A 69 -3.14 -4.14 15.29
CA TYR A 69 -3.99 -5.23 14.80
C TYR A 69 -3.53 -6.61 15.30
N GLU A 70 -2.31 -6.69 15.85
CA GLU A 70 -1.74 -7.91 16.43
C GLU A 70 -1.82 -9.13 15.51
N ARG A 71 -1.58 -8.92 14.21
CA ARG A 71 -1.61 -9.98 13.19
C ARG A 71 -0.20 -10.23 12.65
N PRO A 72 0.11 -11.48 12.28
CA PRO A 72 1.37 -11.78 11.60
C PRO A 72 1.57 -10.91 10.36
N LEU A 73 2.68 -10.18 10.32
CA LEU A 73 3.02 -9.23 9.28
C LEU A 73 4.14 -9.78 8.40
N PHE A 74 3.90 -9.79 7.10
CA PHE A 74 4.93 -9.91 6.06
C PHE A 74 5.25 -8.50 5.56
N GLY A 75 6.35 -7.94 6.05
CA GLY A 75 6.85 -6.64 5.62
C GLY A 75 7.45 -6.73 4.22
N LEU A 76 6.97 -5.90 3.31
CA LEU A 76 7.35 -5.91 1.91
C LEU A 76 8.04 -4.60 1.54
N TYR A 77 9.10 -4.70 0.74
CA TYR A 77 9.84 -3.54 0.30
C TYR A 77 10.16 -3.65 -1.20
N GLY A 78 9.26 -3.17 -2.02
CA GLY A 78 9.37 -3.20 -3.48
C GLY A 78 9.09 -1.85 -4.14
N ALA A 79 9.22 -0.75 -3.39
CA ALA A 79 8.89 0.60 -3.84
C ALA A 79 7.49 0.64 -4.49
N CYS A 80 7.36 1.16 -5.70
CA CYS A 80 6.08 1.25 -6.42
C CYS A 80 5.44 -0.12 -6.72
N SER A 81 6.17 -1.22 -6.65
CA SER A 81 5.64 -2.57 -6.86
C SER A 81 5.06 -3.23 -5.60
N THR A 82 5.19 -2.61 -4.43
CA THR A 82 4.78 -3.20 -3.15
C THR A 82 3.29 -3.58 -3.14
N CYS A 83 2.43 -2.77 -3.75
CA CYS A 83 1.01 -3.08 -3.86
C CYS A 83 0.76 -4.37 -4.66
N GLY A 84 1.35 -4.49 -5.85
CA GLY A 84 1.24 -5.69 -6.67
C GLY A 84 1.85 -6.92 -6.01
N LEU A 85 2.97 -6.74 -5.29
CA LEU A 85 3.63 -7.81 -4.53
C LEU A 85 2.74 -8.29 -3.37
N SER A 86 2.16 -7.37 -2.60
CA SER A 86 1.26 -7.70 -1.49
C SER A 86 0.04 -8.49 -1.97
N LEU A 87 -0.61 -8.03 -3.05
CA LEU A 87 -1.74 -8.73 -3.68
C LEU A 87 -1.34 -10.12 -4.18
N THR A 88 -0.15 -10.27 -4.77
CA THR A 88 0.37 -11.55 -5.24
C THR A 88 0.54 -12.53 -4.08
N LEU A 89 1.23 -12.14 -3.03
CA LEU A 89 1.51 -13.00 -1.88
C LEU A 89 0.24 -13.35 -1.10
N ALA A 90 -0.66 -12.38 -0.90
CA ALA A 90 -1.95 -12.63 -0.28
C ALA A 90 -2.81 -13.60 -1.10
N SER A 91 -2.82 -13.46 -2.44
CA SER A 91 -3.51 -14.39 -3.33
C SER A 91 -2.96 -15.80 -3.21
N LEU A 92 -1.63 -15.96 -3.17
CA LEU A 92 -1.01 -17.28 -2.98
C LEU A 92 -1.37 -17.86 -1.62
N ALA A 93 -1.37 -17.07 -0.55
CA ALA A 93 -1.72 -17.53 0.79
C ALA A 93 -3.19 -17.98 0.87
N VAL A 94 -4.10 -17.21 0.29
CA VAL A 94 -5.53 -17.52 0.29
C VAL A 94 -5.82 -18.72 -0.62
N SER A 95 -5.29 -18.75 -1.84
CA SER A 95 -5.47 -19.86 -2.77
C SER A 95 -4.84 -21.16 -2.27
N GLY A 96 -3.73 -21.06 -1.52
CA GLY A 96 -3.07 -22.20 -0.89
C GLY A 96 -3.76 -22.68 0.40
N SER A 97 -4.87 -22.07 0.79
CA SER A 97 -5.59 -22.38 2.02
C SER A 97 -4.80 -22.14 3.31
N PHE A 98 -3.78 -21.26 3.26
CA PHE A 98 -3.06 -20.82 4.46
C PHE A 98 -3.81 -19.71 5.22
N ALA A 99 -4.76 -19.08 4.56
CA ALA A 99 -5.59 -18.02 5.12
C ALA A 99 -6.98 -18.02 4.47
N ASP A 100 -8.02 -17.85 5.28
CA ASP A 100 -9.37 -17.57 4.77
C ASP A 100 -9.46 -16.09 4.33
N PHE A 101 -8.87 -15.21 5.14
CA PHE A 101 -8.75 -13.78 4.85
C PHE A 101 -7.32 -13.30 5.05
N ALA A 102 -6.85 -12.53 4.09
CA ALA A 102 -5.57 -11.82 4.17
C ALA A 102 -5.78 -10.35 3.84
N ALA A 103 -5.03 -9.47 4.47
CA ALA A 103 -5.07 -8.05 4.17
C ALA A 103 -3.77 -7.59 3.54
N CYS A 104 -3.91 -6.71 2.54
CA CYS A 104 -2.83 -5.98 1.90
C CYS A 104 -2.93 -4.51 2.24
N VAL A 105 -1.83 -3.88 2.66
CA VAL A 105 -1.79 -2.44 2.95
C VAL A 105 -0.51 -1.86 2.40
N THR A 106 -0.64 -0.75 1.67
CA THR A 106 0.53 -0.02 1.17
C THR A 106 0.32 1.46 1.28
N SER A 107 1.39 2.18 1.52
CA SER A 107 1.36 3.64 1.62
C SER A 107 2.54 4.29 0.95
N SER A 108 2.40 5.57 0.73
CA SER A 108 3.51 6.49 0.49
C SER A 108 3.18 7.86 1.05
N HIS A 109 4.18 8.56 1.54
CA HIS A 109 4.05 9.93 1.98
C HIS A 109 5.16 10.77 1.35
N PHE A 110 4.78 11.87 0.69
CA PHE A 110 5.73 12.73 -0.01
C PHE A 110 6.88 13.19 0.88
N ALA A 111 6.56 13.67 2.06
CA ALA A 111 7.54 14.29 2.94
C ALA A 111 8.39 13.26 3.71
N SER A 112 7.91 12.01 3.88
CA SER A 112 8.69 10.96 4.53
C SER A 112 9.80 10.42 3.62
N ALA A 113 9.46 9.72 2.56
CA ALA A 113 10.45 9.09 1.68
C ALA A 113 10.14 9.22 0.19
N GLU A 114 8.88 9.46 -0.19
CA GLU A 114 8.46 9.38 -1.58
C GLU A 114 9.20 10.38 -2.49
N LYS A 115 9.51 11.58 -2.00
CA LYS A 115 10.22 12.60 -2.77
C LYS A 115 11.59 12.13 -3.28
N GLU A 116 12.23 11.17 -2.61
CA GLU A 116 13.53 10.63 -3.03
C GLU A 116 13.44 9.82 -4.32
N PHE A 117 12.26 9.32 -4.65
CA PHE A 117 11.98 8.56 -5.87
C PHE A 117 11.57 9.45 -7.05
N ARG A 118 11.46 10.76 -6.86
CA ARG A 118 11.12 11.69 -7.94
C ARG A 118 12.34 12.02 -8.77
N PHE A 119 12.18 12.00 -10.07
CA PHE A 119 13.22 12.43 -10.98
C PHE A 119 12.74 13.65 -11.81
N PRO A 120 13.60 14.64 -12.02
CA PRO A 120 14.87 14.87 -11.30
C PRO A 120 14.62 15.45 -9.90
N LEU A 121 15.33 14.96 -8.90
CA LEU A 121 15.16 15.38 -7.50
C LEU A 121 15.34 16.88 -7.27
N GLY A 122 16.23 17.51 -8.03
CA GLY A 122 16.47 18.96 -7.97
C GLY A 122 15.22 19.81 -8.30
N TYR A 123 14.22 19.24 -8.94
CA TYR A 123 12.95 19.88 -9.25
C TYR A 123 11.79 19.39 -8.37
N GLY A 124 12.09 18.77 -7.25
CA GLY A 124 11.07 18.17 -6.36
C GLY A 124 9.93 19.11 -5.97
N ASN A 125 10.20 20.42 -5.89
CA ASN A 125 9.19 21.44 -5.63
C ASN A 125 8.67 22.14 -6.90
N GLN A 126 9.31 21.90 -8.04
CA GLN A 126 8.92 22.48 -9.33
C GLN A 126 8.61 21.33 -10.28
N ARG A 127 7.35 21.11 -10.51
CA ARG A 127 6.91 20.01 -11.35
C ARG A 127 6.85 20.39 -12.82
N PRO A 128 7.73 19.87 -13.68
CA PRO A 128 7.52 19.97 -15.11
C PRO A 128 6.28 19.13 -15.52
N LEU A 129 5.61 19.54 -16.58
CA LEU A 129 4.41 18.82 -17.07
C LEU A 129 4.69 17.36 -17.45
N SER A 130 5.95 17.03 -17.75
CA SER A 130 6.40 15.69 -18.10
C SER A 130 6.71 14.81 -16.89
N ALA A 131 6.74 15.36 -15.67
CA ALA A 131 7.06 14.58 -14.48
C ALA A 131 5.89 13.69 -14.06
N SER A 132 6.21 12.46 -13.66
CA SER A 132 5.25 11.60 -12.98
C SER A 132 4.90 12.18 -11.60
N TRP A 133 3.64 11.99 -11.22
CA TRP A 133 3.20 12.38 -9.89
C TRP A 133 2.95 11.16 -9.03
N THR A 134 3.42 11.29 -7.83
CA THR A 134 3.14 10.37 -6.76
C THR A 134 2.13 11.01 -5.81
N VAL A 135 1.46 10.19 -5.04
CA VAL A 135 0.36 10.61 -4.15
C VAL A 135 0.75 10.27 -2.72
N THR A 136 0.55 11.22 -1.81
CA THR A 136 0.52 10.90 -0.39
C THR A 136 -0.79 10.18 -0.10
N GLY A 137 -0.71 8.95 0.36
CA GLY A 137 -1.90 8.15 0.61
C GLY A 137 -1.60 6.70 0.96
N SER A 138 -2.65 5.98 1.31
CA SER A 138 -2.61 4.55 1.59
C SER A 138 -3.79 3.85 0.94
N GLY A 139 -3.57 2.59 0.56
CA GLY A 139 -4.60 1.70 0.07
C GLY A 139 -4.57 0.37 0.80
N ALA A 140 -5.77 -0.17 1.09
CA ALA A 140 -5.91 -1.47 1.71
C ALA A 140 -6.88 -2.36 0.93
N PHE A 141 -6.58 -3.66 0.89
CA PHE A 141 -7.41 -4.67 0.24
C PHE A 141 -7.58 -5.86 1.17
N ILE A 142 -8.78 -6.42 1.20
CA ILE A 142 -9.04 -7.70 1.87
C ILE A 142 -9.24 -8.75 0.79
N LEU A 143 -8.46 -9.81 0.86
CA LEU A 143 -8.55 -10.96 -0.04
C LEU A 143 -9.16 -12.15 0.68
N ALA A 144 -10.04 -12.85 -0.02
CA ALA A 144 -10.70 -14.07 0.45
C ALA A 144 -10.82 -15.08 -0.67
N ASN A 145 -10.86 -16.35 -0.28
CA ASN A 145 -11.12 -17.44 -1.22
C ASN A 145 -12.63 -17.76 -1.18
N ALA A 146 -13.47 -16.86 -1.65
CA ALA A 146 -14.87 -17.18 -1.74
C ALA A 146 -15.57 -16.41 -2.82
N PRO A 147 -16.31 -17.10 -3.61
CA PRO A 147 -17.11 -16.55 -4.65
C PRO A 147 -18.54 -16.40 -4.14
N SER A 148 -18.91 -15.39 -3.51
CA SER A 148 -20.35 -15.29 -3.25
C SER A 148 -20.80 -13.85 -3.14
N GLY A 149 -20.70 -13.16 -4.20
CA GLY A 149 -21.23 -11.82 -4.34
C GLY A 149 -20.81 -11.32 -5.70
N HIS A 150 -21.76 -11.08 -6.52
CA HIS A 150 -21.55 -10.79 -7.94
C HIS A 150 -20.89 -9.44 -8.22
N ASP A 151 -20.58 -8.65 -7.20
CA ASP A 151 -20.10 -7.28 -7.34
C ASP A 151 -18.66 -7.05 -6.78
N ARG A 152 -17.83 -8.10 -6.75
CA ARG A 152 -16.45 -7.97 -6.26
C ARG A 152 -15.43 -8.25 -7.35
N ALA A 153 -14.33 -7.50 -7.32
CA ALA A 153 -13.20 -7.75 -8.21
C ALA A 153 -12.56 -9.10 -7.89
N MET A 154 -12.20 -9.86 -8.92
CA MET A 154 -11.56 -11.17 -8.77
C MET A 154 -10.16 -11.12 -9.36
N ILE A 155 -9.17 -11.66 -8.63
CA ILE A 155 -7.83 -11.91 -9.14
C ILE A 155 -7.84 -13.28 -9.82
N THR A 156 -7.80 -13.30 -11.14
CA THR A 156 -7.89 -14.52 -11.96
C THR A 156 -6.54 -15.04 -12.44
N GLY A 157 -5.48 -14.27 -12.26
CA GLY A 157 -4.13 -14.65 -12.68
C GLY A 157 -3.06 -13.77 -12.05
N LEU A 158 -1.88 -14.33 -11.88
CA LEU A 158 -0.70 -13.65 -11.37
C LEU A 158 0.46 -13.82 -12.35
N THR A 159 1.19 -12.74 -12.60
CA THR A 159 2.38 -12.77 -13.44
C THR A 159 3.55 -12.15 -12.66
N PRO A 160 4.24 -12.92 -11.83
CA PRO A 160 5.45 -12.46 -11.17
C PRO A 160 6.52 -12.09 -12.20
N GLY A 161 7.19 -10.97 -11.95
CA GLY A 161 8.29 -10.52 -12.78
C GLY A 161 9.59 -11.25 -12.50
N LYS A 162 10.60 -10.96 -13.32
CA LYS A 162 11.99 -11.36 -13.12
C LYS A 162 12.91 -10.15 -13.28
N ILE A 163 14.05 -10.19 -12.63
CA ILE A 163 15.07 -9.16 -12.81
C ILE A 163 15.73 -9.37 -14.17
N VAL A 164 15.75 -8.32 -14.98
CA VAL A 164 16.40 -8.32 -16.31
C VAL A 164 17.21 -7.04 -16.43
N ASP A 165 18.49 -7.20 -16.72
CA ASP A 165 19.34 -6.08 -17.12
C ASP A 165 19.31 -5.98 -18.66
N TYR A 166 18.77 -4.87 -19.15
CA TYR A 166 18.76 -4.56 -20.59
C TYR A 166 20.03 -3.84 -21.06
N GLY A 167 20.99 -3.61 -20.16
CA GLY A 167 22.24 -2.89 -20.45
C GLY A 167 22.02 -1.42 -20.82
N LEU A 168 20.92 -0.83 -20.42
CA LEU A 168 20.63 0.58 -20.65
C LEU A 168 21.53 1.45 -19.78
N ARG A 169 22.13 2.45 -20.40
CA ARG A 169 23.01 3.41 -19.71
C ARG A 169 22.26 4.66 -19.23
N ASP A 170 21.05 4.86 -19.73
CA ASP A 170 20.17 5.96 -19.39
C ASP A 170 18.83 5.40 -18.93
N SER A 171 18.35 5.89 -17.81
CA SER A 171 17.08 5.45 -17.18
C SER A 171 15.88 6.28 -17.63
N MET A 172 16.07 7.20 -18.58
CA MET A 172 15.00 8.05 -19.12
C MET A 172 14.67 7.71 -20.55
#